data_5169b79534e1565fc25f8800f1cfe5e5
#
_entry.id   5169b79534e1565fc25f8800f1cfe5e5
#
_cell.length_a   1.000
_cell.length_b   1.000
_cell.length_c   1.000
_cell.angle_alpha   90.00
_cell.angle_beta   90.00
_cell.angle_gamma   90.00
#
_symmetry.space_group_name_H-M   'P 1'
#
loop_
_entity.id
_entity.type
_entity.pdbx_description
1 polymer ?
#
loop_
_entity_poly.entity_id
_entity_poly.type
_entity_poly.pdbx_seq_one_letter_code
_entity_poly.pdbx_strand_id
1 'polypeptide(L)'
;RTLAEEKGLALYYEAAVAGGIPILRTLVNSFAADKITRILGVLNGTSNFMLTKMVDEGWTYEKALETAQELGYAESDPTNDVEGIDAAYKAVILSQFGFGMTVDFDAVGHKGITTITPEDVAVAQELGYVIKLVGDVRETASGIAAEVSPTFLPKNHPLASVNGVMNAVFVESIGIGQSMYYGPGAGQKPTATSVTADIIRIVRRMKDKTVGKPFNEYSRPLQLAIPEDVTSEYYFSILTKD
;
A
#
# COMPACT_ATOMS: atom_id res chain seq x y z
N ARG A 1 14.10 -7.85 11.13
CA ARG A 1 13.15 -8.87 11.54
C ARG A 1 13.89 -10.17 11.88
N THR A 2 14.58 -10.78 10.95
CA THR A 2 15.34 -12.04 11.12
C THR A 2 16.19 -12.05 12.38
N LEU A 3 17.01 -11.01 12.60
CA LEU A 3 17.84 -10.90 13.80
C LEU A 3 17.04 -10.88 15.12
N ALA A 4 15.85 -10.26 15.12
CA ALA A 4 14.98 -10.24 16.30
C ALA A 4 14.41 -11.63 16.57
N GLU A 5 13.98 -12.34 15.53
CA GLU A 5 13.47 -13.71 15.62
C GLU A 5 14.56 -14.68 16.11
N GLU A 6 15.77 -14.62 15.54
CA GLU A 6 16.93 -15.41 15.98
C GLU A 6 17.29 -15.19 17.45
N LYS A 7 17.12 -13.98 17.95
CA LYS A 7 17.38 -13.62 19.35
C LYS A 7 16.20 -13.79 20.28
N GLY A 8 15.04 -14.27 19.79
CA GLY A 8 13.83 -14.41 20.56
C GLY A 8 13.27 -13.08 21.07
N LEU A 9 13.48 -11.99 20.33
CA LEU A 9 13.01 -10.66 20.68
C LEU A 9 11.70 -10.32 19.98
N ALA A 10 10.84 -9.57 20.67
CA ALA A 10 9.61 -9.04 20.09
C ALA A 10 9.92 -7.78 19.23
N LEU A 11 9.49 -7.81 17.99
CA LEU A 11 9.52 -6.66 17.09
C LEU A 11 8.13 -6.45 16.51
N TYR A 12 7.50 -5.32 16.84
CA TYR A 12 6.19 -4.92 16.35
C TYR A 12 6.32 -3.62 15.57
N TYR A 13 5.60 -3.49 14.47
CA TYR A 13 5.75 -2.38 13.54
C TYR A 13 4.44 -2.05 12.80
N GLU A 14 3.31 -1.99 13.57
CA GLU A 14 1.99 -1.65 13.00
C GLU A 14 2.01 -0.37 12.19
N ALA A 15 2.68 0.68 12.69
CA ALA A 15 2.76 1.97 12.03
C ALA A 15 3.60 1.97 10.72
N ALA A 16 4.28 0.88 10.39
CA ALA A 16 5.09 0.81 9.17
C ALA A 16 4.25 0.78 7.88
N VAL A 17 2.97 0.38 7.96
CA VAL A 17 2.04 0.39 6.82
C VAL A 17 0.79 1.16 7.20
N ALA A 18 0.44 2.16 6.40
CA ALA A 18 -0.78 2.97 6.58
C ALA A 18 -0.94 3.58 7.98
N GLY A 19 0.15 3.88 8.64
CA GLY A 19 0.35 4.61 9.90
C GLY A 19 -0.69 4.42 11.00
N GLY A 20 -1.82 5.10 10.92
CA GLY A 20 -2.90 5.02 11.91
C GLY A 20 -3.92 3.91 11.66
N ILE A 21 -3.86 3.22 10.51
CA ILE A 21 -4.76 2.11 10.17
C ILE A 21 -4.20 0.81 10.79
N PRO A 22 -4.94 0.09 11.66
CA PRO A 22 -4.43 -1.13 12.29
C PRO A 22 -4.47 -2.34 11.35
N ILE A 23 -3.87 -2.21 10.16
CA ILE A 23 -4.01 -3.19 9.08
C ILE A 23 -3.22 -4.47 9.34
N LEU A 24 -1.95 -4.36 9.78
CA LEU A 24 -1.10 -5.53 9.97
C LEU A 24 -1.70 -6.46 11.04
N ARG A 25 -2.17 -5.89 12.14
CA ARG A 25 -2.83 -6.63 13.20
C ARG A 25 -4.15 -7.23 12.76
N THR A 26 -4.89 -6.52 11.93
CA THR A 26 -6.15 -7.00 11.36
C THR A 26 -5.92 -8.20 10.45
N LEU A 27 -4.92 -8.15 9.57
CA LEU A 27 -4.57 -9.29 8.70
C LEU A 27 -4.23 -10.54 9.51
N VAL A 28 -3.45 -10.39 10.59
CA VAL A 28 -3.04 -11.54 11.43
C VAL A 28 -4.19 -12.11 12.25
N ASN A 29 -5.05 -11.27 12.82
CA ASN A 29 -6.05 -11.73 13.79
C ASN A 29 -7.43 -11.95 13.17
N SER A 30 -7.89 -11.03 12.32
CA SER A 30 -9.26 -11.06 11.81
C SER A 30 -9.41 -11.96 10.58
N PHE A 31 -8.33 -12.15 9.82
CA PHE A 31 -8.31 -13.06 8.66
C PHE A 31 -7.68 -14.42 8.98
N ALA A 32 -7.44 -14.75 10.25
CA ALA A 32 -6.80 -16.00 10.64
C ALA A 32 -7.55 -17.27 10.18
N ALA A 33 -8.86 -17.18 9.98
CA ALA A 33 -9.71 -18.27 9.48
C ALA A 33 -10.12 -18.10 8.02
N ASP A 34 -9.57 -17.11 7.31
CA ASP A 34 -9.92 -16.80 5.94
C ASP A 34 -8.70 -16.88 5.01
N LYS A 35 -8.95 -17.01 3.71
CA LYS A 35 -7.90 -16.97 2.68
C LYS A 35 -7.97 -15.65 1.94
N ILE A 36 -6.99 -14.80 2.17
CA ILE A 36 -6.78 -13.56 1.41
C ILE A 36 -6.31 -13.93 0.00
N THR A 37 -6.92 -13.33 -1.01
CA THR A 37 -6.59 -13.52 -2.43
C THR A 37 -5.91 -12.31 -3.06
N ARG A 38 -6.25 -11.10 -2.56
CA ARG A 38 -5.66 -9.84 -3.06
C ARG A 38 -5.69 -8.76 -2.00
N ILE A 39 -4.66 -7.93 -1.98
CA ILE A 39 -4.59 -6.70 -1.20
C ILE A 39 -4.25 -5.56 -2.14
N LEU A 40 -5.11 -4.56 -2.21
CA LEU A 40 -4.89 -3.31 -2.92
C LEU A 40 -4.71 -2.18 -1.90
N GLY A 41 -3.80 -1.24 -2.15
CA GLY A 41 -3.58 -0.16 -1.20
C GLY A 41 -3.22 1.17 -1.85
N VAL A 42 -3.88 2.24 -1.41
CA VAL A 42 -3.40 3.61 -1.54
C VAL A 42 -2.54 3.86 -0.32
N LEU A 43 -1.22 3.65 -0.46
CA LEU A 43 -0.30 3.48 0.66
C LEU A 43 0.59 4.68 0.94
N ASN A 44 0.59 5.68 0.05
CA ASN A 44 1.41 6.88 0.18
C ASN A 44 0.53 8.13 0.11
N GLY A 45 0.57 8.95 1.15
CA GLY A 45 -0.28 10.14 1.28
C GLY A 45 0.13 11.27 0.35
N THR A 46 1.42 11.46 0.10
CA THR A 46 1.97 12.52 -0.75
C THR A 46 1.53 12.33 -2.20
N SER A 47 1.81 11.17 -2.78
CA SER A 47 1.40 10.86 -4.15
C SER A 47 -0.13 10.85 -4.32
N ASN A 48 -0.89 10.38 -3.30
CA ASN A 48 -2.34 10.44 -3.35
C ASN A 48 -2.87 11.88 -3.30
N PHE A 49 -2.27 12.76 -2.49
CA PHE A 49 -2.61 14.17 -2.48
C PHE A 49 -2.37 14.80 -3.86
N MET A 50 -1.20 14.58 -4.44
CA MET A 50 -0.85 15.11 -5.76
C MET A 50 -1.85 14.64 -6.83
N LEU A 51 -2.10 13.34 -6.94
CA LEU A 51 -3.08 12.80 -7.89
C LEU A 51 -4.49 13.32 -7.63
N THR A 52 -4.89 13.49 -6.36
CA THR A 52 -6.19 14.08 -6.02
C THR A 52 -6.30 15.50 -6.59
N LYS A 53 -5.27 16.32 -6.43
CA LYS A 53 -5.25 17.71 -6.97
C LYS A 53 -5.22 17.75 -8.48
N MET A 54 -4.49 16.84 -9.12
CA MET A 54 -4.50 16.71 -10.58
C MET A 54 -5.89 16.33 -11.10
N VAL A 55 -6.59 15.42 -10.42
CA VAL A 55 -7.94 14.95 -10.81
C VAL A 55 -9.01 16.02 -10.54
N ASP A 56 -9.02 16.63 -9.34
CA ASP A 56 -10.11 17.49 -8.91
C ASP A 56 -9.95 18.94 -9.40
N GLU A 57 -8.72 19.42 -9.54
CA GLU A 57 -8.41 20.82 -9.84
C GLU A 57 -7.66 21.01 -11.17
N GLY A 58 -7.37 19.93 -11.88
CA GLY A 58 -6.65 19.97 -13.17
C GLY A 58 -5.22 20.48 -13.05
N TRP A 59 -4.56 20.30 -11.91
CA TRP A 59 -3.19 20.76 -11.71
C TRP A 59 -2.19 19.93 -12.51
N THR A 60 -1.08 20.59 -12.89
CA THR A 60 0.09 19.85 -13.38
C THR A 60 0.79 19.14 -12.24
N TYR A 61 1.63 18.16 -12.59
CA TYR A 61 2.47 17.45 -11.62
C TYR A 61 3.34 18.41 -10.80
N GLU A 62 3.99 19.37 -11.45
CA GLU A 62 4.89 20.34 -10.81
C GLU A 62 4.15 21.20 -9.78
N LYS A 63 2.96 21.71 -10.14
CA LYS A 63 2.14 22.50 -9.23
C LYS A 63 1.67 21.66 -8.03
N ALA A 64 1.28 20.42 -8.26
CA ALA A 64 0.85 19.52 -7.19
C ALA A 64 2.00 19.20 -6.23
N LEU A 65 3.22 18.99 -6.76
CA LEU A 65 4.42 18.73 -5.96
C LEU A 65 4.82 19.96 -5.14
N GLU A 66 4.91 21.15 -5.76
CA GLU A 66 5.24 22.40 -5.07
C GLU A 66 4.30 22.64 -3.90
N THR A 67 2.99 22.50 -4.13
CA THR A 67 2.01 22.68 -3.06
C THR A 67 2.12 21.60 -1.98
N ALA A 68 2.42 20.34 -2.34
CA ALA A 68 2.66 19.29 -1.35
C ALA A 68 3.86 19.60 -0.45
N GLN A 69 4.92 20.19 -1.02
CA GLN A 69 6.10 20.63 -0.27
C GLN A 69 5.78 21.83 0.64
N GLU A 70 5.08 22.83 0.15
CA GLU A 70 4.64 24.00 0.94
C GLU A 70 3.77 23.59 2.15
N LEU A 71 2.91 22.60 1.97
CA LEU A 71 2.05 22.08 3.04
C LEU A 71 2.76 21.09 3.96
N GLY A 72 4.02 20.73 3.67
CA GLY A 72 4.79 19.77 4.46
C GLY A 72 4.36 18.32 4.28
N TYR A 73 3.67 17.99 3.19
CA TYR A 73 3.31 16.62 2.82
C TYR A 73 4.42 15.91 2.06
N ALA A 74 5.24 16.66 1.33
CA ALA A 74 6.44 16.19 0.65
C ALA A 74 7.69 16.85 1.25
N GLU A 75 8.76 16.10 1.36
CA GLU A 75 10.09 16.62 1.69
C GLU A 75 10.73 17.29 0.46
N SER A 76 11.90 17.94 0.65
CA SER A 76 12.66 18.55 -0.46
C SER A 76 13.12 17.52 -1.50
N ASP A 77 13.40 16.28 -1.08
CA ASP A 77 13.59 15.13 -1.97
C ASP A 77 12.38 14.20 -1.86
N PRO A 78 11.42 14.29 -2.78
CA PRO A 78 10.20 13.51 -2.76
C PRO A 78 10.33 12.15 -3.44
N THR A 79 11.52 11.74 -3.88
CA THR A 79 11.76 10.56 -4.73
C THR A 79 11.07 9.31 -4.22
N ASN A 80 11.18 9.03 -2.93
CA ASN A 80 10.55 7.84 -2.34
C ASN A 80 9.01 7.83 -2.51
N ASP A 81 8.39 9.00 -2.46
CA ASP A 81 6.93 9.14 -2.58
C ASP A 81 6.50 9.06 -4.05
N VAL A 82 7.13 9.90 -4.91
CA VAL A 82 6.67 10.08 -6.29
C VAL A 82 7.07 8.96 -7.23
N GLU A 83 8.16 8.24 -6.94
CA GLU A 83 8.59 7.07 -7.71
C GLU A 83 7.97 5.75 -7.21
N GLY A 84 7.12 5.80 -6.16
CA GLY A 84 6.40 4.64 -5.64
C GLY A 84 7.23 3.72 -4.74
N ILE A 85 8.45 4.12 -4.37
CA ILE A 85 9.39 3.33 -3.57
C ILE A 85 8.83 3.05 -2.17
N ASP A 86 8.30 4.07 -1.50
CA ASP A 86 7.66 3.92 -0.18
C ASP A 86 6.48 2.93 -0.24
N ALA A 87 5.63 3.04 -1.27
CA ALA A 87 4.52 2.12 -1.47
C ALA A 87 5.00 0.68 -1.74
N ALA A 88 6.14 0.52 -2.45
CA ALA A 88 6.73 -0.79 -2.70
C ALA A 88 7.26 -1.44 -1.41
N TYR A 89 7.93 -0.71 -0.52
CA TYR A 89 8.29 -1.23 0.81
C TYR A 89 7.08 -1.70 1.60
N LYS A 90 5.97 -0.95 1.54
CA LYS A 90 4.72 -1.34 2.20
C LYS A 90 4.08 -2.57 1.57
N ALA A 91 4.17 -2.74 0.24
CA ALA A 91 3.72 -3.95 -0.45
C ALA A 91 4.53 -5.20 -0.02
N VAL A 92 5.85 -5.08 0.18
CA VAL A 92 6.67 -6.15 0.77
C VAL A 92 6.15 -6.58 2.14
N ILE A 93 5.82 -5.62 3.01
CA ILE A 93 5.27 -5.94 4.34
C ILE A 93 3.90 -6.61 4.21
N LEU A 94 3.03 -6.08 3.34
CA LEU A 94 1.69 -6.63 3.12
C LEU A 94 1.73 -8.06 2.55
N SER A 95 2.70 -8.39 1.68
CA SER A 95 2.86 -9.75 1.15
C SER A 95 3.10 -10.75 2.28
N GLN A 96 3.93 -10.38 3.25
CA GLN A 96 4.24 -11.23 4.38
C GLN A 96 3.04 -11.40 5.33
N PHE A 97 2.26 -10.34 5.56
CA PHE A 97 1.12 -10.39 6.49
C PHE A 97 -0.13 -11.02 5.87
N GLY A 98 -0.37 -10.78 4.59
CA GLY A 98 -1.54 -11.33 3.89
C GLY A 98 -1.34 -12.75 3.37
N PHE A 99 -0.12 -13.07 2.93
CA PHE A 99 0.15 -14.32 2.21
C PHE A 99 1.17 -15.22 2.90
N GLY A 100 1.83 -14.76 3.96
CA GLY A 100 2.85 -15.53 4.68
C GLY A 100 4.17 -15.67 3.92
N MET A 101 4.38 -14.86 2.89
CA MET A 101 5.60 -14.83 2.08
C MET A 101 6.18 -13.42 2.09
N THR A 102 7.47 -13.29 2.40
CA THR A 102 8.20 -12.04 2.21
C THR A 102 8.74 -11.99 0.78
N VAL A 103 8.23 -11.04 -0.01
CA VAL A 103 8.76 -10.73 -1.33
C VAL A 103 9.99 -9.84 -1.17
N ASP A 104 11.06 -10.10 -1.91
CA ASP A 104 12.21 -9.20 -1.93
C ASP A 104 11.83 -7.89 -2.61
N PHE A 105 12.36 -6.77 -2.11
CA PHE A 105 12.06 -5.44 -2.65
C PHE A 105 12.35 -5.33 -4.15
N ASP A 106 13.48 -5.87 -4.59
CA ASP A 106 13.90 -5.84 -6.00
C ASP A 106 12.97 -6.65 -6.93
N ALA A 107 12.13 -7.53 -6.36
CA ALA A 107 11.12 -8.28 -7.08
C ALA A 107 9.75 -7.57 -7.13
N VAL A 108 9.59 -6.45 -6.43
CA VAL A 108 8.38 -5.61 -6.52
C VAL A 108 8.54 -4.64 -7.68
N GLY A 109 7.81 -4.89 -8.76
CA GLY A 109 7.70 -3.92 -9.85
C GLY A 109 7.09 -2.63 -9.34
N HIS A 110 7.80 -1.49 -9.47
CA HIS A 110 7.22 -0.21 -9.06
C HIS A 110 7.41 0.85 -10.14
N LYS A 111 6.37 1.66 -10.31
CA LYS A 111 6.33 2.83 -11.19
C LYS A 111 5.64 3.96 -10.44
N GLY A 112 6.27 5.12 -10.44
CA GLY A 112 5.76 6.32 -9.79
C GLY A 112 4.77 7.11 -10.63
N ILE A 113 4.46 8.32 -10.17
CA ILE A 113 3.47 9.23 -10.77
C ILE A 113 4.10 10.33 -11.62
N THR A 114 5.43 10.37 -11.72
CA THR A 114 6.19 11.45 -12.39
C THR A 114 5.88 11.61 -13.88
N THR A 115 5.35 10.56 -14.50
CA THR A 115 4.98 10.57 -15.94
C THR A 115 3.50 10.81 -16.19
N ILE A 116 2.69 11.00 -15.15
CA ILE A 116 1.25 11.24 -15.29
C ILE A 116 1.00 12.70 -15.69
N THR A 117 0.30 12.88 -16.78
CA THR A 117 -0.03 14.20 -17.34
C THR A 117 -1.49 14.59 -17.04
N PRO A 118 -1.84 15.89 -17.15
CA PRO A 118 -3.23 16.32 -17.10
C PRO A 118 -4.11 15.69 -18.17
N GLU A 119 -3.54 15.37 -19.34
CA GLU A 119 -4.22 14.70 -20.43
C GLU A 119 -4.58 13.27 -20.06
N ASP A 120 -3.68 12.52 -19.41
CA ASP A 120 -3.97 11.17 -18.89
C ASP A 120 -5.11 11.21 -17.88
N VAL A 121 -5.12 12.21 -17.00
CA VAL A 121 -6.19 12.43 -16.02
C VAL A 121 -7.53 12.70 -16.72
N ALA A 122 -7.54 13.57 -17.74
CA ALA A 122 -8.74 13.90 -18.48
C ALA A 122 -9.33 12.66 -19.20
N VAL A 123 -8.47 11.87 -19.86
CA VAL A 123 -8.86 10.61 -20.51
C VAL A 123 -9.42 9.62 -19.49
N ALA A 124 -8.76 9.44 -18.34
CA ALA A 124 -9.27 8.57 -17.29
C ALA A 124 -10.68 9.00 -16.83
N GLN A 125 -10.90 10.31 -16.61
CA GLN A 125 -12.18 10.85 -16.19
C GLN A 125 -13.30 10.64 -17.23
N GLU A 126 -12.97 10.83 -18.52
CA GLU A 126 -13.90 10.61 -19.63
C GLU A 126 -14.32 9.14 -19.73
N LEU A 127 -13.38 8.23 -19.52
CA LEU A 127 -13.64 6.79 -19.50
C LEU A 127 -14.31 6.30 -18.20
N GLY A 128 -14.56 7.17 -17.22
CA GLY A 128 -15.22 6.80 -15.95
C GLY A 128 -14.28 6.26 -14.89
N TYR A 129 -12.98 6.56 -14.98
CA TYR A 129 -11.95 6.16 -14.05
C TYR A 129 -11.35 7.34 -13.27
N VAL A 130 -10.62 7.02 -12.22
CA VAL A 130 -9.67 7.92 -11.54
C VAL A 130 -8.31 7.26 -11.49
N ILE A 131 -7.24 8.06 -11.47
CA ILE A 131 -5.88 7.55 -11.34
C ILE A 131 -5.47 7.56 -9.87
N LYS A 132 -4.99 6.43 -9.36
CA LYS A 132 -4.39 6.29 -8.03
C LYS A 132 -3.07 5.55 -8.14
N LEU A 133 -2.10 5.88 -7.27
CA LEU A 133 -0.92 5.03 -7.09
C LEU A 133 -1.32 3.87 -6.17
N VAL A 134 -1.37 2.67 -6.73
CA VAL A 134 -1.89 1.48 -6.03
C VAL A 134 -0.77 0.46 -5.85
N GLY A 135 -0.57 0.02 -4.61
CA GLY A 135 0.14 -1.22 -4.32
C GLY A 135 -0.83 -2.39 -4.46
N ASP A 136 -0.47 -3.39 -5.24
CA ASP A 136 -1.25 -4.59 -5.51
C ASP A 136 -0.43 -5.83 -5.15
N VAL A 137 -0.90 -6.58 -4.17
CA VAL A 137 -0.32 -7.87 -3.80
C VAL A 137 -1.39 -8.93 -3.94
N ARG A 138 -1.15 -9.94 -4.80
CA ARG A 138 -2.15 -10.96 -5.14
C ARG A 138 -1.58 -12.34 -5.30
N GLU A 139 -2.38 -13.35 -4.99
CA GLU A 139 -2.10 -14.74 -5.33
C GLU A 139 -2.48 -14.98 -6.80
N THR A 140 -1.58 -15.60 -7.55
CA THR A 140 -1.77 -16.06 -8.93
C THR A 140 -1.70 -17.57 -9.00
N ALA A 141 -1.86 -18.15 -10.18
CA ALA A 141 -1.75 -19.60 -10.35
C ALA A 141 -0.35 -20.14 -10.00
N SER A 142 0.71 -19.36 -10.23
CA SER A 142 2.10 -19.77 -10.00
C SER A 142 2.72 -19.26 -8.70
N GLY A 143 2.10 -18.29 -8.01
CA GLY A 143 2.67 -17.72 -6.78
C GLY A 143 2.13 -16.34 -6.42
N ILE A 144 2.93 -15.57 -5.71
CA ILE A 144 2.56 -14.21 -5.27
C ILE A 144 3.16 -13.18 -6.22
N ALA A 145 2.32 -12.29 -6.73
CA ALA A 145 2.71 -11.07 -7.42
C ALA A 145 2.60 -9.86 -6.48
N ALA A 146 3.57 -8.94 -6.56
CA ALA A 146 3.52 -7.67 -5.86
C ALA A 146 4.01 -6.56 -6.81
N GLU A 147 3.21 -5.52 -6.98
CA GLU A 147 3.53 -4.39 -7.85
C GLU A 147 2.96 -3.08 -7.30
N VAL A 148 3.56 -1.96 -7.69
CA VAL A 148 3.07 -0.61 -7.40
C VAL A 148 3.05 0.18 -8.68
N SER A 149 1.89 0.71 -9.05
CA SER A 149 1.77 1.49 -10.29
C SER A 149 0.62 2.49 -10.24
N PRO A 150 0.67 3.56 -11.04
CA PRO A 150 -0.49 4.36 -11.34
C PRO A 150 -1.54 3.46 -12.02
N THR A 151 -2.72 3.42 -11.43
CA THR A 151 -3.78 2.50 -11.83
C THR A 151 -5.07 3.26 -12.11
N PHE A 152 -5.71 2.96 -13.22
CA PHE A 152 -7.05 3.43 -13.54
C PHE A 152 -8.06 2.62 -12.72
N LEU A 153 -8.65 3.25 -11.70
CA LEU A 153 -9.68 2.65 -10.87
C LEU A 153 -11.07 3.13 -11.34
N PRO A 154 -12.02 2.23 -11.58
CA PRO A 154 -13.40 2.64 -11.85
C PRO A 154 -13.92 3.56 -10.74
N LYS A 155 -14.67 4.61 -11.08
CA LYS A 155 -15.19 5.58 -10.10
C LYS A 155 -16.05 4.95 -8.99
N ASN A 156 -16.64 3.78 -9.23
CA ASN A 156 -17.39 3.02 -8.23
C ASN A 156 -16.53 2.07 -7.37
N HIS A 157 -15.23 1.94 -7.64
CA HIS A 157 -14.34 1.16 -6.80
C HIS A 157 -14.11 1.88 -5.46
N PRO A 158 -14.15 1.19 -4.29
CA PRO A 158 -14.00 1.84 -2.98
C PRO A 158 -12.73 2.69 -2.85
N LEU A 159 -11.59 2.24 -3.39
CA LEU A 159 -10.33 3.00 -3.36
C LEU A 159 -10.37 4.28 -4.20
N ALA A 160 -11.28 4.42 -5.15
CA ALA A 160 -11.41 5.62 -5.97
C ALA A 160 -11.79 6.86 -5.14
N SER A 161 -12.50 6.66 -4.03
CA SER A 161 -12.93 7.72 -3.10
C SER A 161 -11.87 8.15 -2.09
N VAL A 162 -10.70 7.51 -2.06
CA VAL A 162 -9.60 7.82 -1.12
C VAL A 162 -8.84 9.04 -1.61
N ASN A 163 -9.14 10.22 -1.08
CA ASN A 163 -8.60 11.49 -1.54
C ASN A 163 -7.67 12.16 -0.53
N GLY A 164 -6.93 13.16 -0.98
CA GLY A 164 -5.99 13.95 -0.18
C GLY A 164 -4.85 13.08 0.37
N VAL A 165 -4.45 13.31 1.60
CA VAL A 165 -3.34 12.59 2.27
C VAL A 165 -3.78 11.27 2.92
N MET A 166 -5.02 10.84 2.69
CA MET A 166 -5.56 9.63 3.30
C MET A 166 -5.02 8.37 2.63
N ASN A 167 -4.91 7.31 3.42
CA ASN A 167 -4.58 5.98 2.95
C ASN A 167 -5.78 5.05 3.06
N ALA A 168 -5.75 3.97 2.30
CA ALA A 168 -6.65 2.85 2.47
C ALA A 168 -6.02 1.54 2.02
N VAL A 169 -6.42 0.47 2.66
CA VAL A 169 -6.09 -0.90 2.27
C VAL A 169 -7.38 -1.66 2.02
N PHE A 170 -7.51 -2.19 0.83
CA PHE A 170 -8.65 -2.97 0.38
C PHE A 170 -8.22 -4.44 0.29
N VAL A 171 -8.95 -5.31 0.97
CA VAL A 171 -8.62 -6.74 1.09
C VAL A 171 -9.73 -7.55 0.45
N GLU A 172 -9.36 -8.45 -0.45
CA GLU A 172 -10.24 -9.47 -1.02
C GLU A 172 -9.88 -10.83 -0.41
N SER A 173 -10.90 -11.56 0.01
CA SER A 173 -10.76 -12.87 0.62
C SER A 173 -11.94 -13.78 0.27
N ILE A 174 -11.75 -15.09 0.46
CA ILE A 174 -12.78 -16.07 0.06
C ILE A 174 -13.99 -16.04 1.00
N GLY A 175 -13.77 -15.91 2.30
CA GLY A 175 -14.83 -16.00 3.30
C GLY A 175 -15.53 -14.68 3.56
N ILE A 176 -14.77 -13.59 3.82
CA ILE A 176 -15.32 -12.26 4.13
C ILE A 176 -15.73 -11.53 2.84
N GLY A 177 -15.07 -11.84 1.72
CA GLY A 177 -15.24 -11.10 0.48
C GLY A 177 -14.39 -9.83 0.46
N GLN A 178 -15.01 -8.68 0.25
CA GLN A 178 -14.33 -7.39 0.13
C GLN A 178 -14.46 -6.58 1.41
N SER A 179 -13.33 -6.05 1.88
CA SER A 179 -13.28 -5.13 3.02
C SER A 179 -12.29 -4.01 2.78
N MET A 180 -12.56 -2.80 3.30
CA MET A 180 -11.67 -1.66 3.18
C MET A 180 -11.40 -1.05 4.54
N TYR A 181 -10.13 -0.73 4.77
CA TYR A 181 -9.62 -0.06 5.96
C TYR A 181 -9.09 1.30 5.55
N TYR A 182 -9.73 2.36 6.00
CA TYR A 182 -9.46 3.75 5.61
C TYR A 182 -9.07 4.58 6.83
N GLY A 183 -8.09 5.46 6.65
CA GLY A 183 -7.68 6.37 7.71
C GLY A 183 -6.42 7.16 7.36
N PRO A 184 -5.87 7.93 8.33
CA PRO A 184 -4.63 8.66 8.14
C PRO A 184 -3.45 7.70 8.04
N GLY A 185 -2.71 7.77 6.91
CA GLY A 185 -1.51 6.96 6.66
C GLY A 185 -0.26 7.45 7.37
N ALA A 186 -0.26 8.71 7.84
CA ALA A 186 0.84 9.37 8.51
C ALA A 186 0.32 10.38 9.53
N GLY A 187 1.23 11.01 10.25
CA GLY A 187 0.96 12.04 11.22
C GLY A 187 1.29 11.63 12.66
N GLN A 188 1.63 12.61 13.47
CA GLN A 188 2.12 12.39 14.83
C GLN A 188 1.18 11.54 15.69
N LYS A 189 -0.09 11.93 15.78
CA LYS A 189 -1.08 11.23 16.62
C LYS A 189 -1.43 9.83 16.09
N PRO A 190 -1.75 9.63 14.80
CA PRO A 190 -2.01 8.30 14.25
C PRO A 190 -0.85 7.34 14.45
N THR A 191 0.38 7.77 14.13
CA THR A 191 1.58 6.95 14.29
C THR A 191 1.85 6.62 15.75
N ALA A 192 1.78 7.61 16.65
CA ALA A 192 1.94 7.39 18.09
C ALA A 192 0.90 6.41 18.66
N THR A 193 -0.34 6.45 18.16
CA THR A 193 -1.40 5.52 18.57
C THR A 193 -1.03 4.07 18.22
N SER A 194 -0.57 3.82 17.01
CA SER A 194 -0.15 2.49 16.57
C SER A 194 1.07 1.98 17.34
N VAL A 195 2.09 2.85 17.55
CA VAL A 195 3.28 2.50 18.35
C VAL A 195 2.89 2.21 19.80
N THR A 196 2.03 3.02 20.41
CA THR A 196 1.58 2.79 21.78
C THR A 196 0.78 1.47 21.90
N ALA A 197 -0.04 1.15 20.89
CA ALA A 197 -0.76 -0.13 20.86
C ALA A 197 0.20 -1.31 20.76
N ASP A 198 1.30 -1.19 20.03
CA ASP A 198 2.35 -2.22 19.96
C ASP A 198 3.06 -2.39 21.31
N ILE A 199 3.39 -1.30 22.00
CA ILE A 199 3.96 -1.34 23.35
C ILE A 199 3.02 -2.06 24.32
N ILE A 200 1.73 -1.71 24.33
CA ILE A 200 0.72 -2.35 25.17
C ILE A 200 0.66 -3.86 24.89
N ARG A 201 0.72 -4.26 23.63
CA ARG A 201 0.72 -5.67 23.25
C ARG A 201 1.95 -6.41 23.75
N ILE A 202 3.14 -5.81 23.63
CA ILE A 202 4.38 -6.37 24.17
C ILE A 202 4.27 -6.55 25.69
N VAL A 203 3.81 -5.54 26.42
CA VAL A 203 3.64 -5.61 27.88
C VAL A 203 2.67 -6.74 28.28
N ARG A 204 1.56 -6.90 27.57
CA ARG A 204 0.64 -8.02 27.81
C ARG A 204 1.31 -9.37 27.59
N ARG A 205 2.07 -9.54 26.50
CA ARG A 205 2.84 -10.76 26.24
C ARG A 205 3.93 -11.04 27.28
N MET A 206 4.56 -9.99 27.83
CA MET A 206 5.48 -10.12 28.96
C MET A 206 4.79 -10.72 30.18
N LYS A 207 3.60 -10.21 30.52
CA LYS A 207 2.78 -10.73 31.60
C LYS A 207 2.41 -12.20 31.39
N ASP A 208 2.03 -12.58 30.17
CA ASP A 208 1.61 -13.91 29.80
C ASP A 208 2.82 -14.85 29.51
N LYS A 209 4.06 -14.39 29.70
CA LYS A 209 5.31 -15.12 29.41
C LYS A 209 5.40 -15.63 27.95
N THR A 210 4.83 -14.88 27.01
CA THR A 210 4.84 -15.19 25.56
C THR A 210 5.67 -14.16 24.75
N VAL A 211 6.53 -13.42 25.42
CA VAL A 211 7.50 -12.51 24.79
C VAL A 211 8.47 -13.30 23.89
N GLY A 212 8.88 -12.67 22.80
CA GLY A 212 9.79 -13.29 21.83
C GLY A 212 9.12 -13.94 20.63
N LYS A 213 7.79 -14.07 20.64
CA LYS A 213 7.07 -14.49 19.45
C LYS A 213 7.02 -13.36 18.41
N PRO A 214 7.18 -13.65 17.11
CA PRO A 214 7.11 -12.66 16.06
C PRO A 214 5.73 -12.00 16.00
N PHE A 215 5.66 -10.83 15.38
CA PHE A 215 4.40 -10.12 15.15
C PHE A 215 3.44 -10.92 14.27
N ASN A 216 3.99 -11.55 13.23
CA ASN A 216 3.27 -12.48 12.37
C ASN A 216 4.00 -13.84 12.35
N GLU A 217 3.32 -14.88 12.80
CA GLU A 217 3.80 -16.27 12.75
C GLU A 217 3.38 -16.98 11.45
N TYR A 218 2.53 -16.32 10.63
CA TYR A 218 2.04 -16.86 9.37
C TYR A 218 3.16 -16.95 8.35
N SER A 219 3.44 -18.14 7.87
CA SER A 219 4.43 -18.41 6.83
C SER A 219 3.95 -19.53 5.94
N ARG A 220 4.09 -19.36 4.63
CA ARG A 220 3.74 -20.38 3.63
C ARG A 220 4.92 -20.56 2.68
N PRO A 221 5.17 -21.79 2.19
CA PRO A 221 6.19 -22.05 1.18
C PRO A 221 5.66 -21.63 -0.20
N LEU A 222 5.49 -20.34 -0.40
CA LEU A 222 5.08 -19.76 -1.68
C LEU A 222 6.31 -19.28 -2.46
N GLN A 223 6.13 -19.09 -3.75
CA GLN A 223 7.13 -18.52 -4.64
C GLN A 223 6.58 -17.26 -5.33
N LEU A 224 7.46 -16.51 -5.97
CA LEU A 224 7.03 -15.40 -6.82
C LEU A 224 6.24 -15.94 -8.01
N ALA A 225 5.23 -15.20 -8.43
CA ALA A 225 4.50 -15.48 -9.65
C ALA A 225 5.44 -15.38 -10.87
N ILE A 226 5.25 -16.26 -11.84
CA ILE A 226 5.92 -16.11 -13.14
C ILE A 226 5.29 -14.96 -13.91
N PRO A 227 6.05 -14.21 -14.75
CA PRO A 227 5.55 -13.04 -15.47
C PRO A 227 4.28 -13.31 -16.30
N GLU A 228 4.16 -14.50 -16.88
CA GLU A 228 3.03 -14.91 -17.71
C GLU A 228 1.70 -14.97 -16.95
N ASP A 229 1.74 -15.20 -15.64
CA ASP A 229 0.56 -15.24 -14.77
C ASP A 229 0.21 -13.86 -14.15
N VAL A 230 1.08 -12.87 -14.36
CA VAL A 230 0.85 -11.49 -13.91
C VAL A 230 0.21 -10.69 -15.04
N THR A 231 -1.09 -10.87 -15.21
CA THR A 231 -1.84 -10.20 -16.28
C THR A 231 -2.50 -8.93 -15.77
N SER A 232 -2.51 -7.88 -16.62
CA SER A 232 -3.16 -6.60 -16.35
C SER A 232 -3.66 -5.98 -17.65
N GLU A 233 -4.66 -5.11 -17.57
CA GLU A 233 -5.03 -4.24 -18.67
C GLU A 233 -4.17 -2.98 -18.63
N TYR A 234 -3.77 -2.48 -19.79
CA TYR A 234 -2.88 -1.34 -19.91
C TYR A 234 -3.52 -0.20 -20.69
N TYR A 235 -3.33 1.01 -20.21
CA TYR A 235 -3.58 2.24 -20.95
C TYR A 235 -2.28 2.67 -21.66
N PHE A 236 -2.39 2.99 -22.94
CA PHE A 236 -1.29 3.53 -23.73
C PHE A 236 -1.68 4.90 -24.31
N SER A 237 -0.86 5.90 -24.07
CA SER A 237 -0.94 7.21 -24.72
C SER A 237 0.18 7.32 -25.74
N ILE A 238 -0.17 7.68 -26.97
CA ILE A 238 0.79 7.82 -28.09
C ILE A 238 0.66 9.23 -28.66
N LEU A 239 1.73 10.01 -28.54
CA LEU A 239 1.82 11.31 -29.20
C LEU A 239 2.25 11.11 -30.65
N THR A 240 1.35 11.38 -31.59
CA THR A 240 1.67 11.38 -33.01
C THR A 240 2.05 12.80 -33.46
N LYS A 241 3.09 12.91 -34.28
CA LYS A 241 3.36 14.16 -35.03
C LYS A 241 2.52 14.08 -36.30
N ASP A 242 1.67 15.08 -36.52
CA ASP A 242 1.02 15.32 -37.79
C ASP A 242 2.03 15.70 -38.88
#